data_b9cf44f0be03c7afe226a93ed2ac28b7
#
_entry.id   b9cf44f0be03c7afe226a93ed2ac28b7
#
_cell.length_a   1.000
_cell.length_b   1.000
_cell.length_c   1.000
_cell.angle_alpha   90.00
_cell.angle_beta   90.00
_cell.angle_gamma   90.00
#
_symmetry.space_group_name_H-M   'P 1'
#
loop_
_entity.id
_entity.type
_entity.pdbx_description
1 polymer ?
#
loop_
_entity_poly.entity_id
_entity_poly.type
_entity_poly.pdbx_seq_one_letter_code
_entity_poly.pdbx_strand_id
1 'polypeptide(L)' 'MGQYRTIQGETWDGIAFKQYANEKLFPLLMQANPKHIHTVIFDAGVLLHIPDPPEEISDDLPPWKRDDT' A
#
# COMPACT_ATOMS: atom_id res chain seq x y z
N MET A 1 -5.77 -9.99 2.94
CA MET A 1 -4.46 -10.45 2.43
C MET A 1 -4.61 -11.03 1.05
N GLY A 2 -3.75 -10.64 0.15
CA GLY A 2 -3.85 -11.11 -1.22
C GLY A 2 -2.58 -10.84 -2.00
N GLN A 3 -2.68 -11.03 -3.28
CA GLN A 3 -1.55 -10.80 -4.18
C GLN A 3 -1.99 -9.89 -5.31
N TYR A 4 -1.05 -9.15 -5.83
CA TYR A 4 -1.30 -8.23 -6.91
C TYR A 4 -0.20 -8.35 -7.95
N ARG A 5 -0.62 -8.43 -9.20
CA ARG A 5 0.32 -8.47 -10.31
C ARG A 5 0.41 -7.08 -10.92
N THR A 6 1.61 -6.56 -10.96
CA THR A 6 1.81 -5.18 -11.39
C THR A 6 1.67 -5.03 -12.90
N ILE A 7 1.44 -3.80 -13.31
CA ILE A 7 1.44 -3.38 -14.70
C ILE A 7 2.67 -2.51 -14.90
N GLN A 8 3.24 -2.55 -16.09
CA GLN A 8 4.42 -1.76 -16.36
C GLN A 8 4.18 -0.29 -16.09
N GLY A 9 5.11 0.32 -15.39
CA GLY A 9 5.02 1.74 -15.08
C GLY A 9 4.36 2.07 -13.76
N GLU A 10 3.97 1.05 -12.99
CA GLU A 10 3.35 1.32 -11.69
C GLU A 10 4.37 1.67 -10.64
N THR A 11 3.92 2.40 -9.63
CA THR A 11 4.74 2.77 -8.49
C THR A 11 4.07 2.33 -7.21
N TRP A 12 4.83 2.38 -6.10
CA TRP A 12 4.27 1.99 -4.81
C TRP A 12 3.02 2.81 -4.46
N ASP A 13 3.09 4.12 -4.70
CA ASP A 13 1.96 4.99 -4.39
C ASP A 13 0.72 4.61 -5.19
N GLY A 14 0.91 4.37 -6.47
CA GLY A 14 -0.21 4.00 -7.32
C GLY A 14 -0.84 2.68 -6.92
N ILE A 15 0.00 1.71 -6.56
CA ILE A 15 -0.50 0.41 -6.14
C ILE A 15 -1.27 0.54 -4.83
N ALA A 16 -0.72 1.30 -3.89
CA ALA A 16 -1.40 1.50 -2.61
C ALA A 16 -2.76 2.16 -2.81
N PHE A 17 -2.83 3.13 -3.70
CA PHE A 17 -4.08 3.80 -3.98
C PHE A 17 -5.10 2.83 -4.56
N LYS A 18 -4.66 1.97 -5.47
CA LYS A 18 -5.57 0.99 -6.07
C LYS A 18 -6.07 -0.02 -5.06
N GLN A 19 -5.19 -0.47 -4.17
CA GLN A 19 -5.54 -1.56 -3.25
C GLN A 19 -6.26 -1.08 -2.02
N TYR A 20 -5.94 0.11 -1.54
CA TYR A 20 -6.48 0.60 -0.28
C TYR A 20 -7.25 1.90 -0.44
N ALA A 21 -7.28 2.46 -1.65
CA ALA A 21 -7.83 3.79 -1.89
C ALA A 21 -7.12 4.84 -1.03
N ASN A 22 -5.87 4.57 -0.65
CA ASN A 22 -5.11 5.46 0.21
C ASN A 22 -3.63 5.28 -0.09
N GLU A 23 -3.07 6.24 -0.81
CA GLU A 23 -1.68 6.15 -1.22
C GLU A 23 -0.72 6.20 -0.04
N LYS A 24 -1.15 6.74 1.09
CA LYS A 24 -0.30 6.84 2.26
C LYS A 24 0.03 5.50 2.88
N LEU A 25 -0.65 4.44 2.45
CA LEU A 25 -0.41 3.11 2.97
C LEU A 25 0.67 2.35 2.21
N PHE A 26 1.37 3.02 1.29
CA PHE A 26 2.40 2.33 0.53
C PHE A 26 3.50 1.71 1.41
N PRO A 27 3.85 2.25 2.58
CA PRO A 27 4.84 1.58 3.42
C PRO A 27 4.46 0.17 3.83
N LEU A 28 3.16 -0.09 3.97
CA LEU A 28 2.71 -1.45 4.27
C LEU A 28 3.08 -2.40 3.14
N LEU A 29 2.89 -1.95 1.91
CA LEU A 29 3.25 -2.75 0.76
C LEU A 29 4.74 -3.01 0.72
N MET A 30 5.54 -1.99 1.00
CA MET A 30 6.98 -2.13 0.98
C MET A 30 7.45 -3.12 2.03
N GLN A 31 6.88 -3.06 3.21
CA GLN A 31 7.25 -3.97 4.29
C GLN A 31 6.91 -5.42 3.95
N ALA A 32 5.81 -5.62 3.25
CA ALA A 32 5.40 -6.96 2.86
C ALA A 32 6.20 -7.50 1.68
N ASN A 33 6.91 -6.64 0.98
CA ASN A 33 7.65 -7.02 -0.21
C ASN A 33 9.08 -6.48 -0.16
N PRO A 34 9.87 -6.94 0.81
CA PRO A 34 11.22 -6.39 0.98
C PRO A 34 12.13 -6.60 -0.21
N LYS A 35 11.85 -7.61 -1.02
CA LYS A 35 12.67 -7.86 -2.21
C LYS A 35 12.56 -6.74 -3.23
N HIS A 36 11.48 -6.00 -3.19
CA HIS A 36 11.20 -4.95 -4.17
C HIS A 36 11.28 -3.56 -3.58
N ILE A 37 11.81 -3.44 -2.38
CA ILE A 37 11.76 -2.18 -1.65
C ILE A 37 12.51 -1.06 -2.39
N HIS A 38 13.50 -1.42 -3.18
CA HIS A 38 14.27 -0.44 -3.95
C HIS A 38 13.70 -0.20 -5.33
N THR A 39 12.64 -0.87 -5.68
CA THR A 39 12.03 -0.71 -6.98
C THR A 39 11.18 0.55 -6.98
N VAL A 40 11.48 1.48 -7.85
CA VAL A 40 10.71 2.72 -7.94
C VAL A 40 9.56 2.54 -8.93
N ILE A 41 9.85 1.97 -10.08
CA ILE A 41 8.86 1.74 -11.11
C ILE A 41 8.84 0.25 -11.41
N PHE A 42 7.67 -0.33 -11.38
CA PHE A 42 7.52 -1.77 -11.56
C PHE A 42 7.36 -2.14 -13.03
N ASP A 43 7.91 -3.28 -13.38
CA ASP A 43 7.63 -3.90 -14.67
C ASP A 43 6.30 -4.63 -14.59
N ALA A 44 5.79 -4.99 -15.76
CA ALA A 44 4.56 -5.77 -15.82
C ALA A 44 4.79 -7.15 -15.24
N GLY A 45 3.79 -7.66 -14.52
CA GLY A 45 3.79 -9.04 -14.08
C GLY A 45 4.57 -9.31 -12.80
N VAL A 46 4.98 -8.29 -12.07
CA VAL A 46 5.64 -8.49 -10.78
C VAL A 46 4.57 -8.80 -9.74
N LEU A 47 4.77 -9.90 -9.03
CA LEU A 47 3.80 -10.34 -8.04
C LEU A 47 4.16 -9.78 -6.68
N LEU A 48 3.21 -9.05 -6.10
CA LEU A 48 3.38 -8.42 -4.79
C LEU A 48 2.39 -8.99 -3.80
N HIS A 49 2.79 -9.01 -2.55
CA HIS A 49 1.89 -9.36 -1.46
C HIS A 49 1.16 -8.11 -1.00
N ILE A 50 -0.14 -8.25 -0.81
CA ILE A 50 -0.98 -7.13 -0.38
C ILE A 50 -1.49 -7.44 1.02
N PRO A 51 -0.87 -6.89 2.08
CA PRO A 51 -1.34 -7.13 3.44
C PRO A 51 -2.61 -6.34 3.72
N ASP A 52 -3.33 -6.78 4.73
CA ASP A 52 -4.53 -6.08 5.15
C ASP A 52 -4.13 -4.77 5.82
N PRO A 53 -4.84 -3.67 5.53
CA PRO A 53 -4.52 -2.41 6.19
C PRO A 53 -5.00 -2.42 7.63
N PRO A 54 -4.26 -1.74 8.52
CA PRO A 54 -4.73 -1.57 9.90
C PRO A 54 -5.96 -0.68 9.93
N GLU A 55 -6.89 -1.00 10.80
CA GLU A 55 -8.12 -0.24 10.89
C GLU A 55 -7.91 1.18 11.38
N GLU A 56 -6.96 1.34 12.25
CA GLU A 56 -6.74 2.65 12.86
C GLU A 56 -6.15 3.66 11.89
N ILE A 57 -5.77 3.23 10.69
CA ILE A 57 -5.23 4.14 9.70
C ILE A 57 -6.34 4.71 8.83
N SER A 58 -7.56 4.29 9.05
CA SER A 58 -8.67 4.76 8.25
C SER A 58 -8.78 6.28 8.30
N ASP A 59 -8.91 6.89 7.14
CA ASP A 59 -9.13 8.34 7.07
C ASP A 59 -10.53 8.71 7.51
N ASP A 60 -11.38 7.73 7.71
CA ASP A 60 -12.74 7.97 8.16
C ASP A 60 -12.82 8.29 9.64
N LEU A 61 -11.72 8.12 10.36
CA LEU A 61 -11.73 8.41 11.77
C LEU A 61 -12.00 9.89 12.02
N PRO A 62 -12.92 10.20 12.93
CA PRO A 62 -13.16 11.59 13.28
C PRO A 62 -11.92 12.22 13.91
N PRO A 63 -11.75 13.52 13.72
CA PRO A 63 -10.57 14.18 14.27
C PRO A 63 -10.39 14.01 15.78
N TRP A 64 -11.48 13.96 16.52
CA TRP A 64 -11.36 13.84 17.98
C TRP A 64 -10.79 12.49 18.36
N LYS A 65 -11.00 11.48 17.56
CA LYS A 65 -10.43 10.17 17.90
C LYS A 65 -8.93 10.16 17.76
N ARG A 66 -8.43 10.87 16.79
CA ARG A 66 -6.99 10.94 16.65
C ARG A 66 -6.36 11.78 17.72
N ASP A 67 -7.08 12.76 18.18
CA ASP A 67 -6.58 13.64 19.22
C ASP A 67 -6.50 12.97 20.57
N ASP A 68 -7.20 11.88 20.71
CA ASP A 68 -7.19 11.15 21.97
C ASP A 68 -5.85 10.50 22.26
N THR A 69 -5.02 10.43 21.29
CA THR A 69 -3.72 9.79 21.46
C THR A 69 -2.69 10.77 21.98
#